data_7c6a6e04ba21ae74b638bee8d11ca42a
#
_entry.id   7c6a6e04ba21ae74b638bee8d11ca42a
#
_cell.length_a   1.000
_cell.length_b   1.000
_cell.length_c   1.000
_cell.angle_alpha   90.00
_cell.angle_beta   90.00
_cell.angle_gamma   90.00
#
_symmetry.space_group_name_H-M   'P 1'
#
loop_
_entity.id
_entity.type
_entity.pdbx_description
1 polymer ?
#
loop_
_entity_poly.entity_id
_entity_poly.type
_entity_poly.pdbx_seq_one_letter_code
_entity_poly.pdbx_strand_id
1 'polypeptide(L)'
;MAYLSLGKVCAQYELLSVLDYNLKRRVVETFRRKAVAPVKIDALSRIDLEVADGSRLGLVGANGAGKSTLLAIMAGVLPPTSGSVEVHGRVLALLGGAAEGLDQEATGRDNVVSLGVQLGETPAAMRRRIADVTEFSGLASRIDHPVYSYSTGMQTRLRFSILTSLRPDILLLDEGLGTADAEFAHRADERLREFMSSAGIVVLASHGDALLRSQCDTAVWLDQGRVREQGELDTVLANYHASYLREQVLS
;
A
#
# COMPACT_ATOMS: atom_id res chain seq x y z
N MET A 1 2.32 -2.00 -21.97
CA MET A 1 2.33 -0.64 -21.37
C MET A 1 1.39 -0.66 -20.20
N ALA A 2 1.87 -0.25 -19.05
CA ALA A 2 1.07 -0.12 -17.84
C ALA A 2 0.16 1.13 -17.95
N TYR A 3 -1.03 1.05 -17.37
CA TYR A 3 -1.97 2.18 -17.34
C TYR A 3 -2.93 2.03 -16.16
N LEU A 4 -3.25 3.15 -15.51
CA LEU A 4 -4.21 3.19 -14.43
C LEU A 4 -5.06 4.46 -14.56
N SER A 5 -6.39 4.31 -14.52
CA SER A 5 -7.33 5.42 -14.60
C SER A 5 -8.45 5.27 -13.57
N LEU A 6 -8.78 6.38 -12.95
CA LEU A 6 -9.89 6.55 -12.01
C LEU A 6 -10.83 7.61 -12.56
N GLY A 7 -12.10 7.26 -12.79
CA GLY A 7 -13.13 8.19 -13.26
C GLY A 7 -14.19 8.42 -12.18
N LYS A 8 -14.19 9.60 -11.56
CA LYS A 8 -15.15 10.04 -10.53
C LYS A 8 -15.31 9.04 -9.38
N VAL A 9 -14.22 8.43 -8.96
CA VAL A 9 -14.20 7.40 -7.92
C VAL A 9 -14.61 7.98 -6.58
N CYS A 10 -15.58 7.32 -5.92
CA CYS A 10 -15.97 7.58 -4.55
C CYS A 10 -15.78 6.32 -3.70
N ALA A 11 -15.46 6.50 -2.43
CA ALA A 11 -15.41 5.43 -1.43
C ALA A 11 -16.08 5.87 -0.13
N GLN A 12 -17.01 5.05 0.35
CA GLN A 12 -17.70 5.27 1.62
C GLN A 12 -17.51 4.05 2.52
N TYR A 13 -17.23 4.28 3.79
CA TYR A 13 -17.27 3.27 4.83
C TYR A 13 -18.54 3.41 5.65
N GLU A 14 -19.21 2.29 5.90
CA GLU A 14 -20.33 2.24 6.85
C GLU A 14 -19.81 1.78 8.21
N LEU A 15 -19.82 2.67 9.20
CA LEU A 15 -19.56 2.29 10.57
C LEU A 15 -20.85 1.67 11.13
N LEU A 16 -20.82 0.34 11.28
CA LEU A 16 -21.80 -0.34 12.12
C LEU A 16 -21.52 0.09 13.56
N SER A 17 -22.53 0.65 14.24
CA SER A 17 -22.36 1.05 15.64
C SER A 17 -21.98 -0.20 16.47
N VAL A 18 -21.07 -0.03 17.43
CA VAL A 18 -20.69 -1.12 18.38
C VAL A 18 -21.90 -1.70 19.12
N LEU A 19 -23.02 -1.01 19.10
CA LEU A 19 -24.31 -1.42 19.62
C LEU A 19 -24.99 -2.54 18.81
N ASP A 20 -24.62 -2.72 17.53
CA ASP A 20 -25.18 -3.77 16.67
C ASP A 20 -24.65 -5.18 16.98
N TYR A 21 -23.57 -5.30 17.73
CA TYR A 21 -23.03 -6.61 18.17
C TYR A 21 -23.80 -7.24 19.36
N ASN A 22 -24.67 -6.50 20.04
CA ASN A 22 -25.45 -7.04 21.16
C ASN A 22 -26.79 -7.61 20.68
N LEU A 23 -26.87 -8.92 20.44
CA LEU A 23 -28.07 -9.65 20.01
C LEU A 23 -29.31 -9.35 20.90
N LYS A 24 -29.13 -9.11 22.20
CA LYS A 24 -30.21 -8.75 23.12
C LYS A 24 -30.84 -7.38 22.82
N ARG A 25 -30.07 -6.42 22.30
CA ARG A 25 -30.56 -5.10 21.93
C ARG A 25 -31.25 -5.09 20.58
N ARG A 26 -30.78 -5.89 19.63
CA ARG A 26 -31.44 -6.08 18.33
C ARG A 26 -32.90 -6.53 18.46
N VAL A 27 -33.18 -7.45 19.41
CA VAL A 27 -34.55 -7.92 19.68
C VAL A 27 -35.45 -6.81 20.28
N VAL A 28 -34.86 -5.95 21.15
CA VAL A 28 -35.64 -4.84 21.77
C VAL A 28 -35.85 -3.67 20.80
N GLU A 29 -34.91 -3.38 19.92
CA GLU A 29 -34.96 -2.29 18.94
C GLU A 29 -35.87 -2.62 17.74
N THR A 30 -35.99 -3.90 17.37
CA THR A 30 -36.98 -4.36 16.39
C THR A 30 -38.43 -3.98 16.80
N PHE A 31 -38.70 -3.91 18.11
CA PHE A 31 -39.97 -3.46 18.64
C PHE A 31 -40.10 -1.92 18.73
N ARG A 32 -39.02 -1.15 18.66
CA ARG A 32 -39.04 0.32 18.84
C ARG A 32 -38.92 1.13 17.54
N ARG A 33 -38.86 0.53 16.35
CA ARG A 33 -38.86 1.22 15.02
C ARG A 33 -37.86 2.38 14.89
N LYS A 34 -36.77 2.43 15.65
CA LYS A 34 -35.65 3.38 15.44
C LYS A 34 -34.42 2.59 15.08
N ALA A 35 -34.28 2.18 13.83
CA ALA A 35 -33.00 1.78 13.26
C ALA A 35 -32.08 3.01 13.31
N VAL A 36 -30.98 2.95 14.07
CA VAL A 36 -29.93 3.96 14.00
C VAL A 36 -29.29 3.79 12.63
N ALA A 37 -29.45 4.80 11.78
CA ALA A 37 -28.81 4.77 10.46
C ALA A 37 -27.28 4.61 10.63
N PRO A 38 -26.64 3.73 9.87
CA PRO A 38 -25.18 3.58 9.93
C PRO A 38 -24.52 4.92 9.62
N VAL A 39 -23.51 5.27 10.41
CA VAL A 39 -22.72 6.47 10.12
C VAL A 39 -21.87 6.20 8.88
N LYS A 40 -22.10 6.95 7.81
CA LYS A 40 -21.32 6.87 6.58
C LYS A 40 -20.16 7.84 6.66
N ILE A 41 -18.98 7.36 6.38
CA ILE A 41 -17.76 8.18 6.28
C ILE A 41 -17.33 8.18 4.83
N ASP A 42 -17.30 9.37 4.21
CA ASP A 42 -16.76 9.56 2.87
C ASP A 42 -15.23 9.55 2.95
N ALA A 43 -14.62 8.46 2.52
CA ALA A 43 -13.16 8.34 2.46
C ALA A 43 -12.58 8.93 1.18
N LEU A 44 -13.29 8.81 0.06
CA LEU A 44 -12.95 9.44 -1.22
C LEU A 44 -14.20 10.00 -1.90
N SER A 45 -14.05 11.17 -2.51
CA SER A 45 -15.13 11.91 -3.17
C SER A 45 -14.72 12.39 -4.56
N ARG A 46 -15.21 11.70 -5.60
CA ARG A 46 -15.06 12.07 -7.02
C ARG A 46 -13.60 12.24 -7.43
N ILE A 47 -12.78 11.24 -7.19
CA ILE A 47 -11.39 11.23 -7.64
C ILE A 47 -11.35 10.95 -9.14
N ASP A 48 -10.76 11.87 -9.89
CA ASP A 48 -10.34 11.70 -11.27
C ASP A 48 -8.81 11.69 -11.31
N LEU A 49 -8.20 10.64 -11.87
CA LEU A 49 -6.75 10.48 -11.94
C LEU A 49 -6.37 9.56 -13.08
N GLU A 50 -5.39 9.97 -13.87
CA GLU A 50 -4.78 9.13 -14.91
C GLU A 50 -3.28 9.01 -14.65
N VAL A 51 -2.77 7.78 -14.73
CA VAL A 51 -1.36 7.45 -14.52
C VAL A 51 -0.89 6.57 -15.67
N ALA A 52 -0.04 7.11 -16.51
CA ALA A 52 0.50 6.43 -17.69
C ALA A 52 1.81 5.68 -17.38
N ASP A 53 2.20 4.81 -18.30
CA ASP A 53 3.48 4.09 -18.24
C ASP A 53 4.67 5.09 -18.15
N GLY A 54 5.63 4.77 -17.29
CA GLY A 54 6.75 5.65 -16.94
C GLY A 54 6.49 6.59 -15.76
N SER A 55 5.24 6.73 -15.29
CA SER A 55 4.91 7.67 -14.21
C SER A 55 5.46 7.26 -12.85
N ARG A 56 5.93 8.26 -12.11
CA ARG A 56 6.38 8.17 -10.71
C ARG A 56 5.59 9.17 -9.88
N LEU A 57 4.50 8.69 -9.27
CA LEU A 57 3.49 9.53 -8.62
C LEU A 57 3.60 9.45 -7.10
N GLY A 58 3.80 10.58 -6.43
CA GLY A 58 3.70 10.74 -4.99
C GLY A 58 2.26 11.03 -4.55
N LEU A 59 1.79 10.39 -3.49
CA LEU A 59 0.55 10.74 -2.81
C LEU A 59 0.88 11.43 -1.50
N VAL A 60 0.48 12.70 -1.37
CA VAL A 60 0.69 13.52 -0.18
C VAL A 60 -0.64 13.92 0.44
N GLY A 61 -0.64 14.22 1.74
CA GLY A 61 -1.83 14.61 2.48
C GLY A 61 -1.76 14.15 3.94
N ALA A 62 -2.57 14.75 4.79
CA ALA A 62 -2.66 14.44 6.23
C ALA A 62 -3.09 12.99 6.48
N ASN A 63 -2.93 12.52 7.74
CA ASN A 63 -3.51 11.23 8.15
C ASN A 63 -5.03 11.30 8.01
N GLY A 64 -5.61 10.24 7.43
CA GLY A 64 -7.05 10.20 7.13
C GLY A 64 -7.46 10.95 5.85
N ALA A 65 -6.55 11.53 5.07
CA ALA A 65 -6.88 12.19 3.80
C ALA A 65 -7.39 11.24 2.71
N GLY A 66 -7.26 9.90 2.89
CA GLY A 66 -7.74 8.90 1.94
C GLY A 66 -6.64 8.21 1.13
N LYS A 67 -5.35 8.44 1.41
CA LYS A 67 -4.21 7.85 0.64
C LYS A 67 -4.26 6.33 0.57
N SER A 68 -4.34 5.65 1.72
CA SER A 68 -4.40 4.17 1.79
C SER A 68 -5.67 3.62 1.14
N THR A 69 -6.81 4.33 1.27
CA THR A 69 -8.06 3.96 0.58
C THR A 69 -7.91 4.06 -0.93
N LEU A 70 -7.27 5.12 -1.42
CA LEU A 70 -7.00 5.32 -2.85
C LEU A 70 -6.10 4.22 -3.40
N LEU A 71 -5.01 3.91 -2.71
CA LEU A 71 -4.11 2.80 -3.08
C LEU A 71 -4.83 1.44 -3.06
N ALA A 72 -5.69 1.18 -2.07
CA ALA A 72 -6.45 -0.07 -1.99
C ALA A 72 -7.44 -0.22 -3.16
N ILE A 73 -8.04 0.89 -3.63
CA ILE A 73 -8.91 0.89 -4.82
C ILE A 73 -8.08 0.67 -6.09
N MET A 74 -6.95 1.35 -6.25
CA MET A 74 -6.03 1.13 -7.38
C MET A 74 -5.53 -0.31 -7.44
N ALA A 75 -5.33 -0.94 -6.27
CA ALA A 75 -4.92 -2.34 -6.16
C ALA A 75 -6.05 -3.35 -6.44
N GLY A 76 -7.30 -2.89 -6.58
CA GLY A 76 -8.46 -3.79 -6.69
C GLY A 76 -8.82 -4.53 -5.41
N VAL A 77 -8.22 -4.17 -4.26
CA VAL A 77 -8.50 -4.74 -2.93
C VAL A 77 -9.82 -4.20 -2.37
N LEU A 78 -10.10 -2.93 -2.63
CA LEU A 78 -11.33 -2.27 -2.22
C LEU A 78 -12.12 -1.84 -3.47
N PRO A 79 -13.37 -2.29 -3.65
CA PRO A 79 -14.20 -1.78 -4.73
C PRO A 79 -14.64 -0.34 -4.44
N PRO A 80 -14.68 0.55 -5.43
CA PRO A 80 -15.26 1.88 -5.24
C PRO A 80 -16.75 1.80 -4.99
N THR A 81 -17.30 2.74 -4.20
CA THR A 81 -18.76 2.87 -4.00
C THR A 81 -19.45 3.38 -5.27
N SER A 82 -18.78 4.21 -6.04
CA SER A 82 -19.21 4.68 -7.37
C SER A 82 -18.01 5.16 -8.19
N GLY A 83 -18.20 5.36 -9.49
CA GLY A 83 -17.15 5.68 -10.43
C GLY A 83 -16.58 4.47 -11.14
N SER A 84 -15.50 4.63 -11.87
CA SER A 84 -14.84 3.56 -12.64
C SER A 84 -13.36 3.51 -12.34
N VAL A 85 -12.81 2.30 -12.36
CA VAL A 85 -11.37 2.02 -12.23
C VAL A 85 -10.96 1.16 -13.41
N GLU A 86 -9.95 1.59 -14.12
CA GLU A 86 -9.38 0.84 -15.24
C GLU A 86 -7.89 0.64 -14.98
N VAL A 87 -7.44 -0.62 -15.05
CA VAL A 87 -6.05 -1.00 -14.76
C VAL A 87 -5.56 -1.96 -15.84
N HIS A 88 -4.48 -1.62 -16.48
CA HIS A 88 -3.77 -2.48 -17.44
C HIS A 88 -2.36 -2.76 -16.94
N GLY A 89 -2.05 -4.01 -16.75
CA GLY A 89 -0.78 -4.49 -16.19
C GLY A 89 -0.96 -5.18 -14.84
N ARG A 90 0.11 -5.85 -14.40
CA ARG A 90 0.12 -6.56 -13.12
C ARG A 90 0.43 -5.58 -11.99
N VAL A 91 -0.52 -5.45 -11.07
CA VAL A 91 -0.38 -4.61 -9.88
C VAL A 91 0.26 -5.41 -8.75
N LEU A 92 1.28 -4.84 -8.13
CA LEU A 92 1.77 -5.26 -6.83
C LEU A 92 1.54 -4.12 -5.84
N ALA A 93 0.73 -4.39 -4.83
CA ALA A 93 0.40 -3.41 -3.80
C ALA A 93 1.01 -3.84 -2.46
N LEU A 94 1.81 -2.97 -1.88
CA LEU A 94 2.44 -3.16 -0.58
C LEU A 94 1.75 -2.20 0.40
N LEU A 95 0.57 -2.62 0.89
CA LEU A 95 -0.35 -1.81 1.71
C LEU A 95 -0.38 -2.29 3.17
N GLY A 96 0.69 -2.78 3.72
CA GLY A 96 0.65 -3.36 5.06
C GLY A 96 2.01 -3.49 5.72
N GLY A 97 1.97 -3.95 6.99
CA GLY A 97 3.13 -4.06 7.88
C GLY A 97 4.20 -5.05 7.42
N ALA A 98 5.38 -4.95 8.04
CA ALA A 98 6.61 -5.63 7.64
C ALA A 98 6.58 -7.17 7.61
N ALA A 99 5.63 -7.82 8.30
CA ALA A 99 5.52 -9.29 8.39
C ALA A 99 4.22 -9.86 7.80
N GLU A 100 3.36 -9.03 7.20
CA GLU A 100 2.10 -9.49 6.63
C GLU A 100 2.30 -10.47 5.46
N GLY A 101 1.49 -11.54 5.44
CA GLY A 101 1.47 -12.53 4.37
C GLY A 101 2.44 -13.70 4.55
N LEU A 102 3.29 -13.71 5.59
CA LEU A 102 4.12 -14.88 5.90
C LEU A 102 3.33 -15.90 6.72
N ASP A 103 3.33 -17.14 6.24
CA ASP A 103 2.83 -18.29 6.99
C ASP A 103 3.87 -18.70 8.04
N GLN A 104 3.48 -18.58 9.31
CA GLN A 104 4.37 -18.82 10.45
C GLN A 104 4.75 -20.31 10.60
N GLU A 105 3.87 -21.24 10.22
CA GLU A 105 4.10 -22.67 10.33
C GLU A 105 4.92 -23.24 9.17
N ALA A 106 4.94 -22.53 8.03
CA ALA A 106 5.72 -22.92 6.87
C ALA A 106 7.19 -22.51 6.98
N THR A 107 8.05 -23.19 6.22
CA THR A 107 9.48 -22.80 6.15
C THR A 107 9.66 -21.48 5.40
N GLY A 108 10.82 -20.83 5.59
CA GLY A 108 11.18 -19.65 4.79
C GLY A 108 11.13 -19.96 3.29
N ARG A 109 11.60 -21.13 2.88
CA ARG A 109 11.57 -21.60 1.49
C ARG A 109 10.15 -21.73 0.94
N ASP A 110 9.24 -22.32 1.72
CA ASP A 110 7.84 -22.46 1.32
C ASP A 110 7.17 -21.09 1.23
N ASN A 111 7.49 -20.16 2.16
CA ASN A 111 7.01 -18.79 2.11
C ASN A 111 7.47 -18.03 0.86
N VAL A 112 8.68 -18.27 0.34
CA VAL A 112 9.10 -17.69 -0.95
C VAL A 112 8.12 -18.05 -2.04
N VAL A 113 7.70 -19.31 -2.10
CA VAL A 113 6.78 -19.78 -3.14
C VAL A 113 5.35 -19.32 -2.86
N SER A 114 4.84 -19.53 -1.64
CA SER A 114 3.43 -19.26 -1.30
C SER A 114 3.09 -17.78 -1.37
N LEU A 115 3.93 -16.91 -0.80
CA LEU A 115 3.71 -15.46 -0.86
C LEU A 115 3.80 -14.94 -2.31
N GLY A 116 4.78 -15.41 -3.09
CA GLY A 116 4.87 -15.02 -4.49
C GLY A 116 3.65 -15.45 -5.31
N VAL A 117 3.10 -16.62 -5.04
CA VAL A 117 1.87 -17.11 -5.69
C VAL A 117 0.66 -16.26 -5.28
N GLN A 118 0.53 -15.90 -4.00
CA GLN A 118 -0.52 -14.98 -3.54
C GLN A 118 -0.44 -13.61 -4.24
N LEU A 119 0.77 -13.19 -4.62
CA LEU A 119 1.03 -11.95 -5.36
C LEU A 119 0.98 -12.11 -6.88
N GLY A 120 0.42 -13.22 -7.37
CA GLY A 120 0.13 -13.45 -8.79
C GLY A 120 1.27 -14.07 -9.60
N GLU A 121 2.34 -14.55 -8.97
CA GLU A 121 3.41 -15.29 -9.66
C GLU A 121 3.08 -16.78 -9.82
N THR A 122 3.78 -17.45 -10.74
CA THR A 122 3.67 -18.90 -10.84
C THR A 122 4.60 -19.61 -9.84
N PRO A 123 4.22 -20.80 -9.31
CA PRO A 123 5.10 -21.57 -8.42
C PRO A 123 6.47 -21.85 -9.05
N ALA A 124 6.53 -22.11 -10.35
CA ALA A 124 7.77 -22.37 -11.06
C ALA A 124 8.69 -21.14 -11.14
N ALA A 125 8.11 -19.94 -11.32
CA ALA A 125 8.86 -18.68 -11.30
C ALA A 125 9.45 -18.41 -9.90
N MET A 126 8.66 -18.61 -8.85
CA MET A 126 9.11 -18.38 -7.48
C MET A 126 10.17 -19.38 -7.02
N ARG A 127 10.07 -20.66 -7.42
CA ARG A 127 11.14 -21.63 -7.13
C ARG A 127 12.50 -21.22 -7.71
N ARG A 128 12.54 -20.59 -8.87
CA ARG A 128 13.77 -20.05 -9.47
C ARG A 128 14.36 -18.88 -8.69
N ARG A 129 13.53 -18.16 -7.91
CA ARG A 129 13.93 -17.00 -7.10
C ARG A 129 14.40 -17.36 -5.69
N ILE A 130 14.24 -18.63 -5.26
CA ILE A 130 14.60 -19.07 -3.91
C ILE A 130 16.08 -18.75 -3.60
N ALA A 131 16.98 -18.99 -4.55
CA ALA A 131 18.42 -18.73 -4.35
C ALA A 131 18.68 -17.24 -4.10
N ASP A 132 18.16 -16.35 -4.96
CA ASP A 132 18.29 -14.90 -4.82
C ASP A 132 17.71 -14.40 -3.50
N VAL A 133 16.49 -14.83 -3.15
CA VAL A 133 15.82 -14.45 -1.91
C VAL A 133 16.61 -14.93 -0.68
N THR A 134 17.13 -16.14 -0.72
CA THR A 134 17.91 -16.73 0.38
C THR A 134 19.22 -15.97 0.60
N GLU A 135 19.93 -15.66 -0.48
CA GLU A 135 21.19 -14.92 -0.44
C GLU A 135 20.96 -13.48 0.04
N PHE A 136 19.99 -12.78 -0.57
CA PHE A 136 19.75 -11.38 -0.24
C PHE A 136 19.25 -11.21 1.20
N SER A 137 18.34 -12.06 1.68
CA SER A 137 17.84 -12.02 3.07
C SER A 137 18.91 -12.39 4.11
N GLY A 138 20.01 -13.05 3.71
CA GLY A 138 21.01 -13.57 4.63
C GLY A 138 20.53 -14.76 5.46
N LEU A 139 19.52 -15.49 4.99
CA LEU A 139 18.86 -16.57 5.75
C LEU A 139 19.30 -17.97 5.31
N ALA A 140 20.44 -18.13 4.65
CA ALA A 140 20.89 -19.42 4.10
C ALA A 140 20.86 -20.57 5.13
N SER A 141 21.28 -20.33 6.38
CA SER A 141 21.29 -21.34 7.45
C SER A 141 19.92 -21.59 8.08
N ARG A 142 18.90 -20.80 7.75
CA ARG A 142 17.58 -20.84 8.39
C ARG A 142 16.43 -21.02 7.41
N ILE A 143 16.67 -20.93 6.10
CA ILE A 143 15.61 -20.91 5.07
C ILE A 143 14.70 -22.14 5.12
N ASP A 144 15.19 -23.28 5.59
CA ASP A 144 14.45 -24.52 5.71
C ASP A 144 13.82 -24.72 7.12
N HIS A 145 13.86 -23.68 7.98
CA HIS A 145 13.19 -23.69 9.28
C HIS A 145 11.84 -22.96 9.21
N PRO A 146 10.87 -23.32 10.08
CA PRO A 146 9.59 -22.62 10.16
C PRO A 146 9.76 -21.15 10.58
N VAL A 147 8.95 -20.26 9.97
CA VAL A 147 9.05 -18.81 10.16
C VAL A 147 8.72 -18.37 11.58
N TYR A 148 7.90 -19.11 12.35
CA TYR A 148 7.68 -18.78 13.77
C TYR A 148 8.99 -18.80 14.59
N SER A 149 10.03 -19.49 14.14
CA SER A 149 11.34 -19.52 14.80
C SER A 149 12.24 -18.32 14.45
N TYR A 150 11.77 -17.43 13.54
CA TYR A 150 12.53 -16.27 13.10
C TYR A 150 12.32 -15.08 14.03
N SER A 151 13.36 -14.27 14.22
CA SER A 151 13.18 -12.94 14.81
C SER A 151 12.35 -12.04 13.89
N THR A 152 11.77 -10.98 14.43
CA THR A 152 11.04 -9.98 13.62
C THR A 152 11.91 -9.43 12.49
N GLY A 153 13.21 -9.15 12.74
CA GLY A 153 14.15 -8.72 11.71
C GLY A 153 14.34 -9.76 10.60
N MET A 154 14.45 -11.05 10.94
CA MET A 154 14.54 -12.14 9.95
C MET A 154 13.27 -12.24 9.10
N GLN A 155 12.09 -12.12 9.71
CA GLN A 155 10.81 -12.11 8.99
C GLN A 155 10.72 -10.91 8.04
N THR A 156 11.10 -9.72 8.50
CA THR A 156 11.14 -8.51 7.67
C THR A 156 12.10 -8.67 6.48
N ARG A 157 13.31 -9.20 6.71
CA ARG A 157 14.28 -9.45 5.63
C ARG A 157 13.77 -10.48 4.63
N LEU A 158 13.16 -11.59 5.09
CA LEU A 158 12.59 -12.60 4.20
C LEU A 158 11.50 -11.99 3.32
N ARG A 159 10.52 -11.33 3.94
CA ARG A 159 9.41 -10.71 3.22
C ARG A 159 9.89 -9.67 2.22
N PHE A 160 10.77 -8.75 2.65
CA PHE A 160 11.36 -7.74 1.77
C PHE A 160 12.06 -8.37 0.55
N SER A 161 12.86 -9.44 0.78
CA SER A 161 13.58 -10.13 -0.28
C SER A 161 12.62 -10.81 -1.28
N ILE A 162 11.53 -11.40 -0.79
CA ILE A 162 10.49 -11.97 -1.65
C ILE A 162 9.87 -10.88 -2.51
N LEU A 163 9.38 -9.79 -1.89
CA LEU A 163 8.68 -8.71 -2.57
C LEU A 163 9.55 -8.05 -3.65
N THR A 164 10.78 -7.72 -3.32
CA THR A 164 11.72 -7.07 -4.24
C THR A 164 12.31 -8.01 -5.30
N SER A 165 12.08 -9.31 -5.20
CA SER A 165 12.40 -10.27 -6.26
C SER A 165 11.37 -10.25 -7.40
N LEU A 166 10.18 -9.67 -7.19
CA LEU A 166 9.10 -9.63 -8.18
C LEU A 166 9.35 -8.56 -9.26
N ARG A 167 8.55 -8.60 -10.33
CA ARG A 167 8.62 -7.63 -11.45
C ARG A 167 7.20 -7.18 -11.80
N PRO A 168 6.62 -6.23 -11.06
CA PRO A 168 5.29 -5.71 -11.36
C PRO A 168 5.33 -4.71 -12.53
N ASP A 169 4.18 -4.58 -13.25
CA ASP A 169 3.98 -3.47 -14.19
C ASP A 169 3.60 -2.18 -13.44
N ILE A 170 2.81 -2.32 -12.36
CA ILE A 170 2.35 -1.23 -11.50
C ILE A 170 2.71 -1.56 -10.05
N LEU A 171 3.43 -0.66 -9.40
CA LEU A 171 3.83 -0.77 -8.00
C LEU A 171 3.13 0.29 -7.16
N LEU A 172 2.37 -0.15 -6.16
CA LEU A 172 1.67 0.71 -5.21
C LEU A 172 2.29 0.52 -3.83
N LEU A 173 2.77 1.61 -3.23
CA LEU A 173 3.46 1.61 -1.95
C LEU A 173 2.74 2.52 -0.96
N ASP A 174 2.33 1.97 0.19
CA ASP A 174 1.82 2.73 1.32
C ASP A 174 2.78 2.58 2.49
N GLU A 175 3.48 3.62 2.85
CA GLU A 175 4.49 3.71 3.90
C GLU A 175 4.97 2.37 4.48
N GLY A 176 6.26 2.11 4.58
CA GLY A 176 6.73 1.03 5.44
C GLY A 176 7.35 -0.20 4.80
N LEU A 177 8.09 -0.04 3.71
CA LEU A 177 9.18 -1.01 3.43
C LEU A 177 10.42 -0.71 4.28
N GLY A 178 10.19 -0.18 5.50
CA GLY A 178 11.25 0.09 6.45
C GLY A 178 11.99 -1.18 6.86
N THR A 179 13.31 -1.15 6.81
CA THR A 179 14.18 -2.24 7.26
C THR A 179 14.54 -2.01 8.72
N ALA A 180 14.34 -3.03 9.56
CA ALA A 180 14.58 -2.96 11.01
C ALA A 180 16.07 -3.00 11.42
N ASP A 181 17.00 -3.09 10.46
CA ASP A 181 18.40 -3.43 10.71
C ASP A 181 19.31 -2.54 9.86
N ALA A 182 20.21 -1.81 10.53
CA ALA A 182 21.11 -0.84 9.89
C ALA A 182 22.06 -1.49 8.85
N GLU A 183 22.53 -2.71 9.09
CA GLU A 183 23.41 -3.41 8.15
C GLU A 183 22.67 -3.84 6.88
N PHE A 184 21.42 -4.27 7.04
CA PHE A 184 20.56 -4.64 5.93
C PHE A 184 20.02 -3.40 5.18
N ALA A 185 19.88 -2.26 5.87
CA ALA A 185 19.25 -1.05 5.32
C ALA A 185 19.94 -0.55 4.04
N HIS A 186 21.26 -0.47 4.01
CA HIS A 186 21.98 0.00 2.81
C HIS A 186 21.72 -0.89 1.58
N ARG A 187 21.80 -2.20 1.74
CA ARG A 187 21.51 -3.16 0.66
C ARG A 187 20.05 -3.12 0.25
N ALA A 188 19.16 -2.94 1.23
CA ALA A 188 17.74 -2.83 1.00
C ALA A 188 17.37 -1.57 0.20
N ASP A 189 18.02 -0.43 0.47
CA ASP A 189 17.79 0.81 -0.27
C ASP A 189 18.20 0.69 -1.75
N GLU A 190 19.33 0.02 -2.04
CA GLU A 190 19.73 -0.24 -3.42
C GLU A 190 18.74 -1.17 -4.13
N ARG A 191 18.40 -2.29 -3.48
CA ARG A 191 17.43 -3.25 -4.02
C ARG A 191 16.05 -2.63 -4.23
N LEU A 192 15.60 -1.76 -3.31
CA LEU A 192 14.33 -1.04 -3.44
C LEU A 192 14.34 -0.09 -4.64
N ARG A 193 15.43 0.66 -4.85
CA ARG A 193 15.57 1.53 -6.03
C ARG A 193 15.51 0.73 -7.34
N GLU A 194 16.24 -0.39 -7.43
CA GLU A 194 16.18 -1.28 -8.59
C GLU A 194 14.77 -1.84 -8.82
N PHE A 195 14.11 -2.25 -7.73
CA PHE A 195 12.74 -2.77 -7.77
C PHE A 195 11.77 -1.72 -8.28
N MET A 196 11.79 -0.50 -7.72
CA MET A 196 10.94 0.60 -8.15
C MET A 196 11.24 1.02 -9.59
N SER A 197 12.52 1.05 -10.01
CA SER A 197 12.89 1.41 -11.38
C SER A 197 12.42 0.38 -12.42
N SER A 198 12.22 -0.88 -12.01
CA SER A 198 11.75 -1.94 -12.89
C SER A 198 10.25 -1.90 -13.19
N ALA A 199 9.45 -1.16 -12.42
CA ALA A 199 8.02 -1.02 -12.64
C ALA A 199 7.73 0.06 -13.69
N GLY A 200 6.71 -0.18 -14.52
CA GLY A 200 6.22 0.82 -15.48
C GLY A 200 5.59 2.02 -14.78
N ILE A 201 4.76 1.77 -13.75
CA ILE A 201 4.15 2.82 -12.92
C ILE A 201 4.55 2.59 -11.46
N VAL A 202 4.88 3.67 -10.75
CA VAL A 202 5.01 3.67 -9.29
C VAL A 202 4.08 4.71 -8.70
N VAL A 203 3.27 4.31 -7.70
CA VAL A 203 2.50 5.22 -6.86
C VAL A 203 2.97 5.04 -5.42
N LEU A 204 3.48 6.09 -4.81
CA LEU A 204 4.09 6.08 -3.49
C LEU A 204 3.38 7.04 -2.54
N ALA A 205 2.72 6.52 -1.51
CA ALA A 205 2.27 7.33 -0.39
C ALA A 205 3.36 7.37 0.68
N SER A 206 3.81 8.55 1.04
CA SER A 206 4.80 8.75 2.10
C SER A 206 4.63 10.11 2.76
N HIS A 207 5.02 10.18 4.05
CA HIS A 207 5.18 11.44 4.77
C HIS A 207 6.61 11.99 4.69
N GLY A 208 7.54 11.23 4.11
CA GLY A 208 8.94 11.62 3.97
C GLY A 208 9.24 12.31 2.64
N ASP A 209 9.38 13.64 2.66
CA ASP A 209 9.72 14.43 1.47
C ASP A 209 10.97 13.92 0.73
N ALA A 210 12.00 13.52 1.48
CA ALA A 210 13.25 13.04 0.89
C ALA A 210 13.03 11.78 0.04
N LEU A 211 12.18 10.87 0.50
CA LEU A 211 11.83 9.66 -0.25
C LEU A 211 11.01 10.02 -1.50
N LEU A 212 10.00 10.87 -1.36
CA LEU A 212 9.19 11.33 -2.49
C LEU A 212 10.07 11.98 -3.56
N ARG A 213 10.96 12.91 -3.18
CA ARG A 213 11.88 13.60 -4.11
C ARG A 213 12.87 12.67 -4.79
N SER A 214 13.25 11.57 -4.15
CA SER A 214 14.18 10.61 -4.73
C SER A 214 13.51 9.63 -5.69
N GLN A 215 12.17 9.47 -5.63
CA GLN A 215 11.44 8.41 -6.32
C GLN A 215 10.29 8.89 -7.21
N CYS A 216 9.83 10.14 -7.07
CA CYS A 216 8.67 10.65 -7.77
C CYS A 216 8.98 11.94 -8.53
N ASP A 217 8.33 12.12 -9.67
CA ASP A 217 8.43 13.33 -10.52
C ASP A 217 7.18 14.22 -10.34
N THR A 218 6.04 13.59 -10.04
CA THR A 218 4.75 14.25 -9.87
C THR A 218 4.11 13.86 -8.56
N ALA A 219 3.16 14.67 -8.10
CA ALA A 219 2.39 14.35 -6.90
C ALA A 219 0.90 14.69 -7.03
N VAL A 220 0.11 14.00 -6.23
CA VAL A 220 -1.28 14.31 -5.95
C VAL A 220 -1.41 14.63 -4.47
N TRP A 221 -1.92 15.81 -4.16
CA TRP A 221 -2.29 16.18 -2.81
C TRP A 221 -3.76 15.83 -2.57
N LEU A 222 -3.96 14.88 -1.65
CA LEU A 222 -5.27 14.50 -1.15
C LEU A 222 -5.60 15.29 0.12
N ASP A 223 -6.79 15.87 0.15
CA ASP A 223 -7.33 16.54 1.30
C ASP A 223 -8.81 16.16 1.50
N GLN A 224 -9.12 15.60 2.67
CA GLN A 224 -10.47 15.14 3.02
C GLN A 224 -11.14 14.29 1.91
N GLY A 225 -10.40 13.34 1.35
CA GLY A 225 -10.87 12.43 0.32
C GLY A 225 -11.02 13.04 -1.08
N ARG A 226 -10.45 14.22 -1.34
CA ARG A 226 -10.49 14.90 -2.64
C ARG A 226 -9.09 15.21 -3.13
N VAL A 227 -8.92 15.24 -4.45
CA VAL A 227 -7.72 15.82 -5.05
C VAL A 227 -7.78 17.33 -4.90
N ARG A 228 -6.89 17.91 -4.11
CA ARG A 228 -6.75 19.35 -3.94
C ARG A 228 -5.83 19.96 -4.98
N GLU A 229 -4.75 19.25 -5.29
CA GLU A 229 -3.79 19.65 -6.30
C GLU A 229 -3.12 18.43 -6.91
N GLN A 230 -2.74 18.52 -8.17
CA GLN A 230 -1.95 17.54 -8.90
C GLN A 230 -0.97 18.28 -9.80
N GLY A 231 0.29 17.84 -9.82
CA GLY A 231 1.30 18.47 -10.64
C GLY A 231 2.70 17.99 -10.37
N GLU A 232 3.65 18.85 -10.66
CA GLU A 232 5.07 18.65 -10.40
C GLU A 232 5.30 18.52 -8.87
N LEU A 233 6.14 17.57 -8.47
CA LEU A 233 6.30 17.16 -7.09
C LEU A 233 6.65 18.30 -6.14
N ASP A 234 7.68 19.09 -6.46
CA ASP A 234 8.17 20.16 -5.57
C ASP A 234 7.15 21.27 -5.39
N THR A 235 6.39 21.58 -6.44
CA THR A 235 5.30 22.56 -6.41
C THR A 235 4.19 22.09 -5.46
N VAL A 236 3.73 20.85 -5.62
CA VAL A 236 2.67 20.27 -4.79
C VAL A 236 3.12 20.17 -3.32
N LEU A 237 4.36 19.73 -3.06
CA LEU A 237 4.91 19.66 -1.70
C LEU A 237 4.99 21.05 -1.05
N ALA A 238 5.46 22.06 -1.77
CA ALA A 238 5.53 23.44 -1.24
C ALA A 238 4.15 23.97 -0.86
N ASN A 239 3.13 23.75 -1.69
CA ASN A 239 1.76 24.17 -1.42
C ASN A 239 1.14 23.39 -0.26
N TYR A 240 1.40 22.07 -0.17
CA TYR A 240 0.98 21.23 0.94
C TYR A 240 1.53 21.75 2.28
N HIS A 241 2.84 21.98 2.36
CA HIS A 241 3.48 22.50 3.59
C HIS A 241 3.01 23.91 3.94
N ALA A 242 2.84 24.80 2.95
CA ALA A 242 2.33 26.14 3.18
C ALA A 242 0.90 26.13 3.75
N SER A 243 0.06 25.17 3.36
CA SER A 243 -1.29 25.04 3.91
C SER A 243 -1.27 24.57 5.36
N TYR A 244 -0.40 23.62 5.69
CA TYR A 244 -0.27 23.08 7.04
C TYR A 244 0.19 24.14 8.07
N LEU A 245 1.13 25.00 7.66
CA LEU A 245 1.57 26.13 8.49
C LEU A 245 0.46 27.16 8.76
N ARG A 246 -0.42 27.40 7.78
CA ARG A 246 -1.57 28.32 7.96
C ARG A 246 -2.60 27.78 8.94
N GLU A 247 -2.88 26.50 8.94
CA GLU A 247 -3.81 25.87 9.88
C GLU A 247 -3.30 25.88 11.32
N GLN A 248 -1.99 25.72 11.53
CA GLN A 248 -1.37 25.80 12.86
C GLN A 248 -1.35 27.22 13.45
N VAL A 249 -1.39 28.27 12.62
CA VAL A 249 -1.42 29.66 13.06
C VAL A 249 -2.85 30.11 13.43
N LEU A 250 -3.87 29.39 12.96
CA LEU A 250 -5.29 29.71 13.17
C LEU A 250 -5.96 28.86 14.26
N SER A 251 -5.27 27.84 14.80
CA SER A 251 -5.73 26.98 15.91
C SER A 251 -5.10 27.41 17.23
#